data_fe3a1ed4f4650ec68b34a4198335171d
#
_entry.id   fe3a1ed4f4650ec68b34a4198335171d
#
_cell.length_a   1.000
_cell.length_b   1.000
_cell.length_c   1.000
_cell.angle_alpha   90.00
_cell.angle_beta   90.00
_cell.angle_gamma   90.00
#
_symmetry.space_group_name_H-M   'P 1'
#
loop_
_entity.id
_entity.type
_entity.pdbx_description
1 polymer ?
#
loop_
_entity_poly.entity_id
_entity_poly.type
_entity_poly.pdbx_seq_one_letter_code
_entity_poly.pdbx_strand_id
1 'polypeptide(L)'
;MKKTLLTAALLLAALGAGAQESFVHERSNGYVWPTDPAVLEKLDQWQDLKFGVLMHWGLYSVPGIVESWNLCNDDWVVRPEGSTYEGYKQWYWGLSKVFNPVNFNPEQWADVFEDAGMKYMIFTTKHHDGFCMFDTQYTDFSVAKAGPFADNPKKDIAKYVFDAFRPKGFMIGAYFSKPDWHCEWFWNPYYATARRGINYKVSLHPDWWENYVTFTKNQLGEITGGRYGKLDILWLDGGWITGDQVGLNEILPEARRVSPGLICVDRTIKGPNENYQTPEQSIPKTQLANPWESCMTLGTDWGWTPNPRFKSARKVIGTLAEITAKGGSLALGVGPTPDGVIEEKAVVILKEIGAWLRRCGKAIYNTRITEHYNDGDIWFNISKDGQTLYAIYALPDGESLPATLTWTENIPKGQVTILNNGKKVKATVKDGQVTVKLPKGLADEPIALMFNLK
;
A
#
# COMPACT_ATOMS: atom_id res chain seq x y z
N MET A 1 25.61 22.56 -27.58
CA MET A 1 24.85 21.53 -26.90
C MET A 1 24.40 21.92 -25.47
N LYS A 2 23.91 23.16 -25.25
CA LYS A 2 23.43 23.63 -23.91
C LYS A 2 22.05 24.33 -23.95
N LYS A 3 21.30 24.24 -25.06
CA LYS A 3 19.98 24.89 -25.20
C LYS A 3 18.78 23.94 -25.25
N THR A 4 18.98 22.63 -25.28
CA THR A 4 17.89 21.64 -25.43
C THR A 4 17.40 21.08 -24.10
N LEU A 5 18.14 21.30 -23.01
CA LEU A 5 17.76 20.80 -21.65
C LEU A 5 16.84 21.76 -20.87
N LEU A 6 16.76 23.04 -21.28
CA LEU A 6 15.89 24.01 -20.58
C LEU A 6 14.41 23.93 -21.04
N THR A 7 14.15 23.41 -22.23
CA THR A 7 12.78 23.35 -22.78
C THR A 7 11.96 22.18 -22.24
N ALA A 8 12.63 21.09 -21.86
CA ALA A 8 11.94 19.92 -21.28
C ALA A 8 11.47 20.16 -19.83
N ALA A 9 12.23 20.96 -19.05
CA ALA A 9 11.87 21.29 -17.68
C ALA A 9 10.69 22.29 -17.58
N LEU A 10 10.48 23.12 -18.60
CA LEU A 10 9.38 24.08 -18.64
C LEU A 10 8.05 23.49 -19.11
N LEU A 11 8.07 22.41 -19.90
CA LEU A 11 6.85 21.68 -20.31
C LEU A 11 6.28 20.82 -19.18
N LEU A 12 7.11 20.29 -18.29
CA LEU A 12 6.65 19.56 -17.11
C LEU A 12 6.00 20.45 -16.03
N ALA A 13 6.39 21.74 -15.98
CA ALA A 13 5.81 22.70 -15.05
C ALA A 13 4.42 23.22 -15.46
N ALA A 14 4.05 23.13 -16.74
CA ALA A 14 2.76 23.63 -17.26
C ALA A 14 1.62 22.61 -17.13
N LEU A 15 1.90 21.31 -16.96
CA LEU A 15 0.88 20.27 -16.75
C LEU A 15 0.44 20.12 -15.29
N GLY A 16 1.10 20.80 -14.35
CA GLY A 16 0.84 20.69 -12.91
C GLY A 16 -0.23 21.62 -12.34
N ALA A 17 -0.98 22.37 -13.14
CA ALA A 17 -1.82 23.46 -12.63
C ALA A 17 -3.33 23.16 -12.62
N GLY A 18 -3.78 21.90 -12.60
CA GLY A 18 -5.23 21.79 -12.70
C GLY A 18 -5.92 20.49 -12.48
N ALA A 19 -5.66 19.74 -11.45
CA ALA A 19 -6.67 18.84 -10.90
C ALA A 19 -6.27 18.40 -9.48
N GLN A 20 -6.74 19.13 -8.52
CA GLN A 20 -6.67 18.73 -7.12
C GLN A 20 -7.75 17.73 -6.83
N GLU A 21 -7.37 16.50 -6.59
CA GLU A 21 -8.30 15.46 -6.20
C GLU A 21 -8.39 15.29 -4.71
N SER A 22 -9.61 15.03 -4.23
CA SER A 22 -9.84 14.73 -2.82
C SER A 22 -9.63 13.25 -2.56
N PHE A 23 -8.77 12.93 -1.61
CA PHE A 23 -8.63 11.60 -1.05
C PHE A 23 -9.62 11.40 0.11
N VAL A 24 -9.90 10.14 0.47
CA VAL A 24 -10.80 9.78 1.57
C VAL A 24 -10.35 10.39 2.90
N HIS A 25 -9.06 10.47 3.13
CA HIS A 25 -8.46 11.21 4.24
C HIS A 25 -7.93 12.53 3.70
N GLU A 26 -8.09 13.58 4.40
CA GLU A 26 -7.79 14.98 4.13
C GLU A 26 -7.06 15.34 2.81
N ARG A 27 -7.45 16.42 2.20
CA ARG A 27 -6.87 16.90 0.93
C ARG A 27 -5.39 17.24 1.12
N SER A 28 -4.53 16.50 0.48
CA SER A 28 -3.15 16.92 0.29
C SER A 28 -3.12 18.00 -0.79
N ASN A 29 -3.06 19.26 -0.39
CA ASN A 29 -2.91 20.39 -1.31
C ASN A 29 -1.42 20.63 -1.54
N GLY A 30 -0.90 20.19 -2.67
CA GLY A 30 0.48 20.46 -3.08
C GLY A 30 1.46 19.38 -2.61
N TYR A 31 1.69 18.39 -3.46
CA TYR A 31 2.78 17.44 -3.30
C TYR A 31 4.14 18.18 -3.37
N VAL A 32 5.04 17.87 -2.44
CA VAL A 32 6.40 18.42 -2.40
C VAL A 32 7.38 17.34 -2.86
N TRP A 33 8.00 17.57 -4.03
CA TRP A 33 9.03 16.66 -4.53
C TRP A 33 10.22 16.60 -3.57
N PRO A 34 10.74 15.41 -3.23
CA PRO A 34 11.97 15.30 -2.47
C PRO A 34 13.15 15.88 -3.28
N THR A 35 14.13 16.42 -2.56
CA THR A 35 15.34 16.99 -3.16
C THR A 35 16.55 16.06 -3.07
N ASP A 36 16.48 15.02 -2.24
CA ASP A 36 17.54 14.02 -2.12
C ASP A 36 17.56 13.11 -3.37
N PRO A 37 18.69 13.08 -4.12
CA PRO A 37 18.78 12.26 -5.34
C PRO A 37 18.56 10.77 -5.10
N ALA A 38 18.98 10.24 -3.94
CA ALA A 38 18.80 8.83 -3.62
C ALA A 38 17.33 8.49 -3.37
N VAL A 39 16.56 9.42 -2.77
CA VAL A 39 15.11 9.27 -2.60
C VAL A 39 14.39 9.34 -3.94
N LEU A 40 14.79 10.28 -4.83
CA LEU A 40 14.21 10.38 -6.18
C LEU A 40 14.47 9.11 -7.01
N GLU A 41 15.69 8.57 -6.95
CA GLU A 41 16.02 7.30 -7.62
C GLU A 41 15.18 6.13 -7.05
N LYS A 42 15.06 6.04 -5.73
CA LYS A 42 14.25 5.01 -5.09
C LYS A 42 12.76 5.14 -5.45
N LEU A 43 12.23 6.36 -5.53
CA LEU A 43 10.85 6.61 -5.98
C LEU A 43 10.63 6.16 -7.43
N ASP A 44 11.58 6.44 -8.33
CA ASP A 44 11.47 5.99 -9.72
C ASP A 44 11.50 4.45 -9.82
N GLN A 45 12.39 3.80 -9.03
CA GLN A 45 12.43 2.33 -8.90
C GLN A 45 11.10 1.79 -8.33
N TRP A 46 10.57 2.42 -7.28
CA TRP A 46 9.28 2.01 -6.69
C TRP A 46 8.11 2.19 -7.68
N GLN A 47 8.09 3.29 -8.44
CA GLN A 47 7.09 3.51 -9.49
C GLN A 47 7.13 2.45 -10.60
N ASP A 48 8.23 1.75 -10.80
CA ASP A 48 8.34 0.63 -11.74
C ASP A 48 7.64 -0.64 -11.23
N LEU A 49 7.49 -0.79 -9.92
CA LEU A 49 6.98 -2.00 -9.27
C LEU A 49 5.47 -2.15 -9.34
N LYS A 50 4.72 -1.06 -9.30
CA LYS A 50 3.26 -0.94 -9.51
C LYS A 50 2.35 -1.73 -8.57
N PHE A 51 2.75 -2.89 -8.05
CA PHE A 51 1.90 -3.78 -7.28
C PHE A 51 2.62 -4.33 -6.05
N GLY A 52 2.04 -4.13 -4.89
CA GLY A 52 2.57 -4.59 -3.61
C GLY A 52 1.48 -5.10 -2.66
N VAL A 53 1.90 -5.62 -1.52
CA VAL A 53 1.02 -6.05 -0.43
C VAL A 53 1.17 -5.13 0.78
N LEU A 54 0.05 -4.80 1.42
CA LEU A 54 -0.03 -4.14 2.72
C LEU A 54 -0.63 -5.14 3.72
N MET A 55 0.18 -5.59 4.69
CA MET A 55 -0.24 -6.63 5.64
C MET A 55 -0.59 -6.02 7.00
N HIS A 56 -1.88 -6.00 7.33
CA HIS A 56 -2.38 -5.65 8.66
C HIS A 56 -2.52 -6.92 9.50
N TRP A 57 -1.70 -7.02 10.54
CA TRP A 57 -1.73 -8.15 11.46
C TRP A 57 -1.36 -7.73 12.87
N GLY A 58 -2.13 -8.20 13.86
CA GLY A 58 -1.96 -7.86 15.26
C GLY A 58 -3.05 -8.49 16.12
N LEU A 59 -3.27 -7.95 17.32
CA LEU A 59 -4.23 -8.49 18.29
C LEU A 59 -5.65 -8.59 17.75
N TYR A 60 -6.06 -7.65 16.90
CA TYR A 60 -7.40 -7.60 16.30
C TYR A 60 -7.73 -8.82 15.43
N SER A 61 -6.72 -9.54 14.94
CA SER A 61 -6.94 -10.78 14.20
C SER A 61 -7.46 -11.91 15.10
N VAL A 62 -7.15 -11.91 16.40
CA VAL A 62 -7.57 -12.96 17.34
C VAL A 62 -9.09 -13.07 17.42
N PRO A 63 -9.84 -11.99 17.69
CA PRO A 63 -11.30 -12.00 17.65
C PRO A 63 -11.86 -11.81 16.23
N GLY A 64 -11.02 -11.47 15.24
CA GLY A 64 -11.47 -11.19 13.88
C GLY A 64 -12.35 -9.94 13.77
N ILE A 65 -11.88 -8.81 14.26
CA ILE A 65 -12.59 -7.52 14.27
C ILE A 65 -11.86 -6.50 13.40
N VAL A 66 -12.57 -5.39 13.11
CA VAL A 66 -11.97 -4.23 12.45
C VAL A 66 -10.78 -3.74 13.29
N GLU A 67 -9.63 -3.68 12.75
CA GLU A 67 -8.32 -3.46 13.39
C GLU A 67 -8.43 -2.99 14.87
N SER A 68 -7.61 -2.05 15.31
CA SER A 68 -7.66 -1.53 16.68
C SER A 68 -8.75 -0.46 16.94
N TRP A 69 -9.55 -0.10 15.93
CA TRP A 69 -10.44 1.06 15.99
C TRP A 69 -11.49 1.03 17.11
N ASN A 70 -11.94 -0.14 17.52
CA ASN A 70 -12.90 -0.29 18.62
C ASN A 70 -12.35 0.16 19.98
N LEU A 71 -11.05 0.43 20.10
CA LEU A 71 -10.43 1.03 21.28
C LEU A 71 -10.71 2.53 21.40
N CYS A 72 -10.92 3.26 20.32
CA CYS A 72 -11.22 4.69 20.39
C CYS A 72 -12.73 4.97 20.50
N ASN A 73 -13.10 6.22 20.82
CA ASN A 73 -14.49 6.67 20.94
C ASN A 73 -14.92 7.57 19.78
N ASP A 74 -14.49 7.25 18.57
CA ASP A 74 -15.00 7.93 17.40
C ASP A 74 -16.45 7.55 17.13
N ASP A 75 -17.21 8.46 16.53
CA ASP A 75 -18.67 8.36 16.41
C ASP A 75 -19.17 7.15 15.59
N TRP A 76 -18.31 6.59 14.73
CA TRP A 76 -18.63 5.43 13.89
C TRP A 76 -18.27 4.07 14.53
N VAL A 77 -17.59 4.09 15.69
CA VAL A 77 -17.14 2.87 16.36
C VAL A 77 -18.30 2.19 17.08
N VAL A 78 -18.49 0.90 16.80
CA VAL A 78 -19.51 0.07 17.43
C VAL A 78 -18.84 -1.04 18.22
N ARG A 79 -19.20 -1.19 19.50
CA ARG A 79 -18.76 -2.26 20.38
C ARG A 79 -19.88 -3.24 20.65
N PRO A 80 -19.59 -4.46 21.11
CA PRO A 80 -20.63 -5.41 21.52
C PRO A 80 -21.59 -4.81 22.56
N GLU A 81 -22.88 -5.07 22.38
CA GLU A 81 -23.91 -4.60 23.30
C GLU A 81 -23.63 -5.06 24.74
N GLY A 82 -23.86 -4.17 25.71
CA GLY A 82 -23.62 -4.42 27.12
C GLY A 82 -22.16 -4.32 27.57
N SER A 83 -21.20 -4.08 26.68
CA SER A 83 -19.82 -3.84 27.08
C SER A 83 -19.64 -2.42 27.63
N THR A 84 -18.95 -2.29 28.78
CA THR A 84 -18.44 -1.00 29.22
C THR A 84 -17.16 -0.66 28.44
N TYR A 85 -16.87 0.61 28.26
CA TYR A 85 -15.68 1.04 27.52
C TYR A 85 -14.39 0.54 28.17
N GLU A 86 -14.26 0.71 29.49
CA GLU A 86 -13.08 0.24 30.23
C GLU A 86 -12.94 -1.29 30.21
N GLY A 87 -14.05 -2.02 30.32
CA GLY A 87 -14.06 -3.49 30.19
C GLY A 87 -13.62 -3.92 28.80
N TYR A 88 -14.05 -3.20 27.74
CA TYR A 88 -13.61 -3.50 26.39
C TYR A 88 -12.11 -3.26 26.19
N LYS A 89 -11.55 -2.13 26.69
CA LYS A 89 -10.11 -1.87 26.63
C LYS A 89 -9.30 -2.95 27.36
N GLN A 90 -9.70 -3.32 28.56
CA GLN A 90 -9.04 -4.40 29.32
C GLN A 90 -9.09 -5.73 28.61
N TRP A 91 -10.25 -6.08 28.02
CA TRP A 91 -10.39 -7.28 27.22
C TRP A 91 -9.47 -7.25 25.99
N TYR A 92 -9.48 -6.16 25.22
CA TYR A 92 -8.69 -6.03 24.01
C TYR A 92 -7.17 -6.12 24.30
N TRP A 93 -6.69 -5.36 25.27
CA TRP A 93 -5.27 -5.42 25.64
C TRP A 93 -4.88 -6.78 26.24
N GLY A 94 -5.82 -7.47 26.87
CA GLY A 94 -5.67 -8.86 27.34
C GLY A 94 -5.44 -9.86 26.22
N LEU A 95 -5.80 -9.54 24.95
CA LEU A 95 -5.54 -10.41 23.80
C LEU A 95 -4.04 -10.67 23.59
N SER A 96 -3.17 -9.78 24.04
CA SER A 96 -1.72 -10.00 24.01
C SER A 96 -1.29 -11.26 24.76
N LYS A 97 -2.04 -11.68 25.78
CA LYS A 97 -1.77 -12.87 26.57
C LYS A 97 -2.18 -14.19 25.88
N VAL A 98 -2.95 -14.10 24.80
CA VAL A 98 -3.46 -15.28 24.05
C VAL A 98 -3.02 -15.27 22.59
N PHE A 99 -2.40 -14.20 22.10
CA PHE A 99 -1.88 -14.14 20.73
C PHE A 99 -0.76 -15.17 20.55
N ASN A 100 -1.05 -16.19 19.73
CA ASN A 100 -0.14 -17.33 19.53
C ASN A 100 -0.26 -17.90 18.11
N PRO A 101 0.36 -17.24 17.11
CA PRO A 101 0.28 -17.67 15.72
C PRO A 101 1.14 -18.91 15.45
N VAL A 102 0.67 -20.07 15.86
CA VAL A 102 1.42 -21.34 15.82
C VAL A 102 1.81 -21.79 14.40
N ASN A 103 1.09 -21.32 13.38
CA ASN A 103 1.33 -21.64 11.96
C ASN A 103 2.09 -20.51 11.23
N PHE A 104 2.68 -19.56 11.94
CA PHE A 104 3.43 -18.45 11.34
C PHE A 104 4.59 -18.97 10.51
N ASN A 105 4.50 -18.74 9.20
CA ASN A 105 5.50 -19.11 8.21
C ASN A 105 5.70 -17.97 7.20
N PRO A 106 6.60 -17.02 7.47
CA PRO A 106 6.79 -15.86 6.62
C PRO A 106 7.38 -16.19 5.25
N GLU A 107 8.11 -17.29 5.11
CA GLU A 107 8.62 -17.80 3.85
C GLU A 107 7.46 -18.19 2.92
N GLN A 108 6.44 -18.87 3.46
CA GLN A 108 5.24 -19.23 2.71
C GLN A 108 4.44 -17.97 2.30
N TRP A 109 4.38 -16.95 3.17
CA TRP A 109 3.75 -15.67 2.78
C TRP A 109 4.48 -15.04 1.60
N ALA A 110 5.81 -14.99 1.67
CA ALA A 110 6.63 -14.43 0.60
C ALA A 110 6.45 -15.20 -0.72
N ASP A 111 6.32 -16.53 -0.67
CA ASP A 111 6.01 -17.37 -1.85
C ASP A 111 4.64 -17.01 -2.46
N VAL A 112 3.61 -16.87 -1.63
CA VAL A 112 2.25 -16.52 -2.08
C VAL A 112 2.22 -15.15 -2.78
N PHE A 113 2.86 -14.14 -2.20
CA PHE A 113 2.85 -12.79 -2.76
C PHE A 113 3.79 -12.64 -3.97
N GLU A 114 4.90 -13.38 -4.01
CA GLU A 114 5.75 -13.48 -5.21
C GLU A 114 4.98 -14.12 -6.38
N ASP A 115 4.29 -15.25 -6.12
CA ASP A 115 3.46 -15.93 -7.14
C ASP A 115 2.31 -15.05 -7.62
N ALA A 116 1.75 -14.20 -6.75
CA ALA A 116 0.78 -13.17 -7.12
C ALA A 116 1.34 -12.05 -8.01
N GLY A 117 2.66 -11.96 -8.17
CA GLY A 117 3.33 -10.94 -8.97
C GLY A 117 3.62 -9.65 -8.20
N MET A 118 3.45 -9.61 -6.89
CA MET A 118 3.76 -8.44 -6.06
C MET A 118 5.27 -8.20 -5.98
N LYS A 119 5.69 -6.93 -5.85
CA LYS A 119 7.09 -6.50 -5.94
C LYS A 119 7.56 -5.70 -4.74
N TYR A 120 6.67 -5.22 -3.90
CA TYR A 120 6.98 -4.59 -2.63
C TYR A 120 5.98 -5.05 -1.56
N MET A 121 6.40 -4.95 -0.32
CA MET A 121 5.57 -5.31 0.81
C MET A 121 5.64 -4.22 1.89
N ILE A 122 4.55 -4.02 2.60
CA ILE A 122 4.47 -3.14 3.77
C ILE A 122 3.86 -3.95 4.90
N PHE A 123 4.61 -4.14 5.98
CA PHE A 123 4.16 -4.92 7.14
C PHE A 123 3.86 -4.01 8.33
N THR A 124 2.72 -4.23 8.98
CA THR A 124 2.31 -3.51 10.20
C THR A 124 3.19 -3.89 11.37
N THR A 125 4.24 -3.12 11.62
CA THR A 125 5.11 -3.34 12.79
C THR A 125 4.43 -2.96 14.10
N LYS A 126 3.56 -1.93 14.07
CA LYS A 126 2.71 -1.50 15.19
C LYS A 126 1.49 -0.76 14.63
N HIS A 127 0.26 -1.16 15.00
CA HIS A 127 -0.97 -0.43 14.71
C HIS A 127 -1.30 0.56 15.85
N HIS A 128 -2.42 1.26 15.79
CA HIS A 128 -2.81 2.29 16.78
C HIS A 128 -2.97 1.74 18.19
N ASP A 129 -3.26 0.44 18.36
CA ASP A 129 -3.37 -0.23 19.68
C ASP A 129 -2.07 -0.25 20.47
N GLY A 130 -0.93 0.03 19.83
CA GLY A 130 0.38 0.02 20.45
C GLY A 130 1.04 -1.36 20.55
N PHE A 131 0.37 -2.45 20.11
CA PHE A 131 0.97 -3.78 20.14
C PHE A 131 2.06 -3.91 19.08
N CYS A 132 3.30 -4.14 19.54
CA CYS A 132 4.47 -4.23 18.69
C CYS A 132 4.64 -5.65 18.15
N MET A 133 4.61 -5.80 16.81
CA MET A 133 4.92 -7.05 16.11
C MET A 133 6.43 -7.26 15.92
N PHE A 134 7.23 -6.58 16.73
CA PHE A 134 8.70 -6.63 16.74
C PHE A 134 9.22 -6.62 18.19
N ASP A 135 10.45 -7.08 18.39
CA ASP A 135 11.11 -7.13 19.69
C ASP A 135 11.65 -5.75 20.07
N THR A 136 10.78 -4.90 20.62
CA THR A 136 11.16 -3.57 21.13
C THR A 136 11.66 -3.62 22.56
N GLN A 137 12.59 -2.72 22.90
CA GLN A 137 13.08 -2.54 24.28
C GLN A 137 12.23 -1.55 25.09
N TYR A 138 11.32 -0.82 24.46
CA TYR A 138 10.65 0.33 25.06
C TYR A 138 9.27 0.02 25.63
N THR A 139 8.74 -1.17 25.40
CA THR A 139 7.50 -1.64 26.03
C THR A 139 7.51 -3.17 26.15
N ASP A 140 6.77 -3.69 27.11
CA ASP A 140 6.48 -5.12 27.22
C ASP A 140 5.21 -5.52 26.42
N PHE A 141 4.50 -4.55 25.85
CA PHE A 141 3.35 -4.78 24.99
C PHE A 141 3.80 -5.11 23.55
N SER A 142 4.41 -6.27 23.43
CA SER A 142 5.05 -6.77 22.22
C SER A 142 4.88 -8.26 22.08
N VAL A 143 4.75 -8.76 20.87
CA VAL A 143 4.67 -10.20 20.56
C VAL A 143 5.91 -10.97 21.06
N ALA A 144 7.05 -10.31 21.15
CA ALA A 144 8.29 -10.92 21.62
C ALA A 144 8.36 -11.08 23.15
N LYS A 145 7.44 -10.44 23.89
CA LYS A 145 7.46 -10.41 25.37
C LYS A 145 6.12 -10.84 26.00
N ALA A 146 5.00 -10.57 25.34
CA ALA A 146 3.68 -10.88 25.84
C ALA A 146 3.13 -12.19 25.24
N GLY A 147 2.46 -12.97 26.09
CA GLY A 147 1.76 -14.19 25.65
C GLY A 147 2.67 -15.36 25.28
N PRO A 148 2.05 -16.46 24.80
CA PRO A 148 2.77 -17.74 24.60
C PRO A 148 3.74 -17.68 23.40
N PHE A 149 3.54 -16.78 22.44
CA PHE A 149 4.45 -16.66 21.29
C PHE A 149 5.82 -16.06 21.67
N ALA A 150 5.94 -15.44 22.83
CA ALA A 150 7.21 -14.93 23.35
C ALA A 150 8.29 -16.02 23.54
N ASP A 151 7.89 -17.28 23.66
CA ASP A 151 8.81 -18.42 23.74
C ASP A 151 9.17 -19.01 22.36
N ASN A 152 8.55 -18.52 21.29
CA ASN A 152 8.81 -18.98 19.93
C ASN A 152 10.17 -18.41 19.42
N PRO A 153 11.01 -19.24 18.76
CA PRO A 153 12.23 -18.74 18.12
C PRO A 153 12.01 -17.59 17.12
N LYS A 154 10.84 -17.55 16.47
CA LYS A 154 10.44 -16.49 15.53
C LYS A 154 9.64 -15.34 16.18
N LYS A 155 9.79 -15.11 17.48
CA LYS A 155 9.03 -14.11 18.26
C LYS A 155 9.19 -12.66 17.78
N ASP A 156 10.32 -12.30 17.17
CA ASP A 156 10.49 -11.02 16.49
C ASP A 156 9.90 -11.11 15.08
N ILE A 157 8.57 -11.09 15.01
CA ILE A 157 7.81 -11.36 13.77
C ILE A 157 8.28 -10.46 12.63
N ALA A 158 8.42 -9.14 12.86
CA ALA A 158 8.84 -8.20 11.82
C ALA A 158 10.18 -8.59 11.20
N LYS A 159 11.14 -9.05 12.02
CA LYS A 159 12.43 -9.51 11.52
C LYS A 159 12.26 -10.67 10.54
N TYR A 160 11.53 -11.70 10.93
CA TYR A 160 11.34 -12.90 10.10
C TYR A 160 10.54 -12.61 8.84
N VAL A 161 9.56 -11.72 8.91
CA VAL A 161 8.81 -11.26 7.72
C VAL A 161 9.75 -10.55 6.75
N PHE A 162 10.52 -9.55 7.20
CA PHE A 162 11.43 -8.81 6.32
C PHE A 162 12.52 -9.71 5.73
N ASP A 163 13.07 -10.63 6.54
CA ASP A 163 14.11 -11.57 6.11
C ASP A 163 13.59 -12.59 5.07
N ALA A 164 12.31 -12.97 5.13
CA ALA A 164 11.69 -13.88 4.14
C ALA A 164 11.43 -13.21 2.78
N PHE A 165 11.01 -11.94 2.77
CA PHE A 165 10.67 -11.22 1.54
C PHE A 165 11.91 -10.67 0.81
N ARG A 166 12.93 -10.25 1.54
CA ARG A 166 14.12 -9.62 0.98
C ARG A 166 14.85 -10.47 -0.07
N PRO A 167 15.14 -11.78 0.15
CA PRO A 167 15.81 -12.63 -0.84
C PRO A 167 15.01 -12.80 -2.14
N LYS A 168 13.71 -12.57 -2.11
CA LYS A 168 12.82 -12.62 -3.29
C LYS A 168 12.78 -11.31 -4.09
N GLY A 169 13.58 -10.31 -3.68
CA GLY A 169 13.69 -9.03 -4.39
C GLY A 169 12.56 -8.05 -4.12
N PHE A 170 11.77 -8.25 -3.08
CA PHE A 170 10.77 -7.26 -2.66
C PHE A 170 11.44 -6.01 -2.10
N MET A 171 10.91 -4.83 -2.42
CA MET A 171 11.14 -3.66 -1.58
C MET A 171 10.45 -3.86 -0.23
N ILE A 172 11.17 -3.56 0.86
CA ILE A 172 10.74 -3.82 2.22
C ILE A 172 10.21 -2.54 2.85
N GLY A 173 8.95 -2.56 3.23
CA GLY A 173 8.25 -1.46 3.89
C GLY A 173 7.84 -1.81 5.32
N ALA A 174 8.11 -0.87 6.24
CA ALA A 174 7.62 -0.91 7.60
C ALA A 174 6.47 0.09 7.77
N TYR A 175 5.26 -0.41 8.01
CA TYR A 175 4.17 0.42 8.52
C TYR A 175 4.36 0.62 10.01
N PHE A 176 4.19 1.85 10.47
CA PHE A 176 4.23 2.21 11.88
C PHE A 176 3.18 3.27 12.18
N SER A 177 2.32 3.00 13.15
CA SER A 177 1.38 3.98 13.66
C SER A 177 2.09 4.97 14.59
N LYS A 178 2.02 6.27 14.29
CA LYS A 178 2.53 7.32 15.18
C LYS A 178 1.73 7.36 16.48
N PRO A 179 0.38 7.44 16.49
CA PRO A 179 -0.41 7.27 17.71
C PRO A 179 -0.18 5.91 18.36
N ASP A 180 -0.21 5.89 19.69
CA ASP A 180 -0.10 4.66 20.47
C ASP A 180 -1.11 4.70 21.63
N TRP A 181 -2.21 3.96 21.48
CA TRP A 181 -3.31 3.99 22.42
C TRP A 181 -3.06 3.18 23.71
N HIS A 182 -2.03 2.36 23.74
CA HIS A 182 -1.59 1.66 24.94
C HIS A 182 -0.59 2.50 25.76
N CYS A 183 0.12 3.42 25.13
CA CYS A 183 1.10 4.27 25.77
C CYS A 183 0.43 5.24 26.75
N GLU A 184 0.78 5.16 28.05
CA GLU A 184 0.22 6.04 29.08
C GLU A 184 0.52 7.54 28.87
N TRP A 185 1.55 7.84 28.11
CA TRP A 185 1.90 9.21 27.73
C TRP A 185 1.14 9.72 26.52
N PHE A 186 0.37 8.86 25.84
CA PHE A 186 -0.55 9.24 24.76
C PHE A 186 -2.01 9.21 25.24
N TRP A 187 -2.48 8.08 25.81
CA TRP A 187 -3.74 7.94 26.51
C TRP A 187 -3.50 7.77 28.00
N ASN A 188 -3.45 8.89 28.71
CA ASN A 188 -3.19 8.88 30.13
C ASN A 188 -4.37 8.29 30.90
N PRO A 189 -4.16 7.31 31.81
CA PRO A 189 -5.23 6.63 32.52
C PRO A 189 -6.04 7.51 33.49
N TYR A 190 -5.53 8.69 33.85
CA TYR A 190 -6.25 9.64 34.69
C TYR A 190 -7.31 10.45 33.94
N TYR A 191 -7.35 10.39 32.61
CA TYR A 191 -8.29 11.12 31.78
C TYR A 191 -9.13 10.16 30.95
N ALA A 192 -10.40 10.53 30.75
CA ALA A 192 -11.26 9.79 29.83
C ALA A 192 -10.73 9.87 28.39
N THR A 193 -10.77 8.76 27.69
CA THR A 193 -10.44 8.72 26.26
C THR A 193 -11.59 9.29 25.47
N ALA A 194 -11.39 10.43 24.82
CA ALA A 194 -12.44 11.09 24.04
C ALA A 194 -12.57 10.53 22.64
N ARG A 195 -11.47 10.53 21.88
CA ARG A 195 -11.40 10.07 20.48
C ARG A 195 -10.02 9.47 20.22
N ARG A 196 -9.61 9.41 18.95
CA ARG A 196 -8.32 8.85 18.49
C ARG A 196 -7.08 9.66 18.92
N GLY A 197 -7.21 10.94 19.26
CA GLY A 197 -6.11 11.81 19.68
C GLY A 197 -5.70 11.61 21.13
N ILE A 198 -4.71 12.40 21.57
CA ILE A 198 -4.33 12.49 22.99
C ILE A 198 -5.51 12.88 23.86
N ASN A 199 -5.58 12.39 25.09
CA ASN A 199 -6.70 12.62 25.99
C ASN A 199 -6.44 13.70 27.08
N TYR A 200 -5.36 14.44 26.95
CA TYR A 200 -5.00 15.55 27.85
C TYR A 200 -4.55 16.79 27.07
N LYS A 201 -4.37 17.90 27.77
CA LYS A 201 -3.83 19.14 27.18
C LYS A 201 -2.31 19.14 27.35
N VAL A 202 -1.56 19.17 26.23
CA VAL A 202 -0.08 19.20 26.22
C VAL A 202 0.47 20.37 27.03
N SER A 203 -0.17 21.54 26.99
CA SER A 203 0.28 22.71 27.76
C SER A 203 0.22 22.54 29.30
N LEU A 204 -0.55 21.57 29.79
CA LEU A 204 -0.63 21.23 31.21
C LEU A 204 0.31 20.08 31.59
N HIS A 205 0.68 19.26 30.63
CA HIS A 205 1.52 18.07 30.82
C HIS A 205 2.57 17.95 29.70
N PRO A 206 3.47 18.94 29.57
CA PRO A 206 4.48 18.94 28.51
C PRO A 206 5.47 17.76 28.65
N ASP A 207 5.74 17.34 29.89
CA ASP A 207 6.57 16.19 30.23
C ASP A 207 6.00 14.85 29.69
N TRP A 208 4.69 14.66 29.74
CA TRP A 208 4.06 13.47 29.17
C TRP A 208 4.20 13.45 27.66
N TRP A 209 4.02 14.59 27.02
CA TRP A 209 4.22 14.73 25.58
C TRP A 209 5.67 14.45 25.17
N GLU A 210 6.64 14.98 25.89
CA GLU A 210 8.06 14.72 25.66
C GLU A 210 8.40 13.23 25.81
N ASN A 211 7.85 12.58 26.84
CA ASN A 211 8.00 11.13 27.04
C ASN A 211 7.42 10.32 25.89
N TYR A 212 6.20 10.67 25.41
CA TYR A 212 5.59 10.04 24.26
C TYR A 212 6.42 10.23 22.98
N VAL A 213 6.91 11.43 22.73
CA VAL A 213 7.78 11.71 21.59
C VAL A 213 9.06 10.90 21.66
N THR A 214 9.70 10.87 22.84
CA THR A 214 10.92 10.07 23.06
C THR A 214 10.67 8.58 22.87
N PHE A 215 9.58 8.05 23.41
CA PHE A 215 9.15 6.66 23.23
C PHE A 215 8.97 6.32 21.73
N THR A 216 8.26 7.16 21.00
CA THR A 216 7.99 6.96 19.58
C THR A 216 9.26 7.04 18.74
N LYS A 217 10.14 8.03 19.02
CA LYS A 217 11.45 8.17 18.37
C LYS A 217 12.33 6.93 18.58
N ASN A 218 12.35 6.42 19.79
CA ASN A 218 13.16 5.25 20.15
C ASN A 218 12.67 3.99 19.39
N GLN A 219 11.37 3.74 19.34
CA GLN A 219 10.81 2.63 18.57
C GLN A 219 11.08 2.78 17.06
N LEU A 220 10.92 3.97 16.49
CA LEU A 220 11.27 4.23 15.09
C LEU A 220 12.79 4.03 14.85
N GLY A 221 13.62 4.44 15.79
CA GLY A 221 15.07 4.20 15.76
C GLY A 221 15.42 2.72 15.75
N GLU A 222 14.71 1.86 16.51
CA GLU A 222 14.91 0.41 16.47
C GLU A 222 14.58 -0.16 15.08
N ILE A 223 13.44 0.27 14.49
CA ILE A 223 12.99 -0.23 13.19
C ILE A 223 13.93 0.22 12.07
N THR A 224 14.35 1.48 12.07
CA THR A 224 15.14 2.08 10.97
C THR A 224 16.66 1.98 11.18
N GLY A 225 17.12 1.63 12.37
CA GLY A 225 18.53 1.62 12.78
C GLY A 225 19.38 0.46 12.25
N GLY A 226 18.84 -0.39 11.38
CA GLY A 226 19.59 -1.47 10.72
C GLY A 226 19.43 -2.85 11.34
N ARG A 227 18.83 -2.98 12.52
CA ARG A 227 18.53 -4.28 13.15
C ARG A 227 17.69 -5.20 12.25
N TYR A 228 16.81 -4.60 11.48
CA TYR A 228 15.91 -5.26 10.53
C TYR A 228 16.43 -5.27 9.09
N GLY A 229 17.73 -4.96 8.89
CA GLY A 229 18.31 -4.76 7.57
C GLY A 229 17.90 -3.42 6.95
N LYS A 230 18.19 -3.24 5.65
CA LYS A 230 17.78 -2.01 4.94
C LYS A 230 16.29 -2.03 4.69
N LEU A 231 15.63 -0.91 4.98
CA LEU A 231 14.26 -0.64 4.61
C LEU A 231 14.21 0.22 3.35
N ASP A 232 13.21 -0.01 2.52
CA ASP A 232 12.96 0.81 1.32
C ASP A 232 11.87 1.84 1.58
N ILE A 233 10.87 1.50 2.43
CA ILE A 233 9.71 2.34 2.72
C ILE A 233 9.47 2.39 4.23
N LEU A 234 9.36 3.61 4.77
CA LEU A 234 8.81 3.87 6.11
C LEU A 234 7.42 4.48 5.94
N TRP A 235 6.38 3.70 6.24
CA TRP A 235 4.99 4.06 6.05
C TRP A 235 4.34 4.44 7.37
N LEU A 236 4.25 5.75 7.65
CA LEU A 236 3.76 6.30 8.91
C LEU A 236 2.27 6.60 8.82
N ASP A 237 1.49 5.99 9.69
CA ASP A 237 0.05 6.22 9.79
C ASP A 237 -0.33 7.09 11.00
N GLY A 238 -1.61 7.45 11.06
CA GLY A 238 -2.15 8.30 12.13
C GLY A 238 -1.90 9.78 11.88
N GLY A 239 -2.43 10.31 10.76
CA GLY A 239 -2.22 11.69 10.30
C GLY A 239 -2.69 12.79 11.27
N TRP A 240 -3.37 12.46 12.37
CA TRP A 240 -3.68 13.39 13.45
C TRP A 240 -2.49 13.68 14.40
N ILE A 241 -1.39 12.98 14.21
CA ILE A 241 -0.07 13.28 14.77
C ILE A 241 0.89 13.40 13.59
N THR A 242 1.56 14.54 13.46
CA THR A 242 2.50 14.79 12.36
C THR A 242 3.86 14.17 12.64
N GLY A 243 4.60 13.86 11.60
CA GLY A 243 5.98 13.40 11.73
C GLY A 243 6.87 14.43 12.45
N ASP A 244 6.67 15.72 12.21
CA ASP A 244 7.41 16.79 12.90
C ASP A 244 7.16 16.76 14.42
N GLN A 245 5.94 16.48 14.86
CA GLN A 245 5.61 16.37 16.28
C GLN A 245 6.31 15.20 16.98
N VAL A 246 6.66 14.15 16.26
CA VAL A 246 7.40 12.98 16.80
C VAL A 246 8.88 12.98 16.42
N GLY A 247 9.41 14.09 15.93
CA GLY A 247 10.82 14.26 15.66
C GLY A 247 11.33 13.53 14.41
N LEU A 248 10.48 13.37 13.39
CA LEU A 248 10.83 12.67 12.13
C LEU A 248 12.02 13.31 11.41
N ASN A 249 12.19 14.64 11.51
CA ASN A 249 13.32 15.37 10.93
C ASN A 249 14.68 14.99 11.58
N GLU A 250 14.69 14.43 12.78
CA GLU A 250 15.88 13.89 13.43
C GLU A 250 16.10 12.41 13.08
N ILE A 251 15.02 11.64 12.93
CA ILE A 251 15.04 10.20 12.64
C ILE A 251 15.47 9.91 11.21
N LEU A 252 14.91 10.63 10.22
CA LEU A 252 15.12 10.33 8.80
C LEU A 252 16.56 10.44 8.32
N PRO A 253 17.37 11.45 8.74
CA PRO A 253 18.78 11.49 8.37
C PRO A 253 19.54 10.24 8.83
N GLU A 254 19.27 9.79 10.06
CA GLU A 254 19.89 8.58 10.62
C GLU A 254 19.42 7.30 9.89
N ALA A 255 18.11 7.20 9.64
CA ALA A 255 17.52 6.10 8.90
C ALA A 255 18.08 6.00 7.46
N ARG A 256 18.29 7.14 6.80
CA ARG A 256 18.87 7.22 5.44
C ARG A 256 20.37 6.94 5.40
N ARG A 257 21.10 7.10 6.51
CA ARG A 257 22.48 6.59 6.59
C ARG A 257 22.53 5.06 6.53
N VAL A 258 21.57 4.39 7.17
CA VAL A 258 21.45 2.93 7.16
C VAL A 258 20.83 2.42 5.86
N SER A 259 19.79 3.11 5.40
CA SER A 259 18.98 2.76 4.21
C SER A 259 18.95 3.93 3.23
N PRO A 260 20.00 4.14 2.42
CA PRO A 260 20.05 5.22 1.45
C PRO A 260 18.85 5.19 0.51
N GLY A 261 18.22 6.35 0.31
CA GLY A 261 17.03 6.48 -0.51
C GLY A 261 15.73 6.02 0.16
N LEU A 262 15.72 5.72 1.46
CA LEU A 262 14.49 5.36 2.19
C LEU A 262 13.36 6.34 1.89
N ILE A 263 12.29 5.82 1.29
CA ILE A 263 11.05 6.55 1.03
C ILE A 263 10.29 6.69 2.35
N CYS A 264 9.96 7.92 2.73
CA CYS A 264 9.09 8.19 3.86
C CYS A 264 7.69 8.55 3.38
N VAL A 265 6.69 7.98 4.00
CA VAL A 265 5.28 8.31 3.80
C VAL A 265 4.70 8.74 5.14
N ASP A 266 4.73 10.06 5.41
CA ASP A 266 3.99 10.66 6.53
C ASP A 266 2.56 10.92 6.05
N ARG A 267 1.76 9.89 6.09
CA ARG A 267 0.46 9.77 5.44
C ARG A 267 -0.46 10.94 5.76
N THR A 268 -1.02 11.55 4.71
CA THR A 268 -1.91 12.73 4.76
C THR A 268 -1.29 14.01 5.32
N ILE A 269 0.00 14.00 5.64
CA ILE A 269 0.72 15.17 6.14
C ILE A 269 1.49 15.80 4.97
N LYS A 270 1.07 17.00 4.58
CA LYS A 270 1.73 17.76 3.52
C LYS A 270 3.18 18.05 3.86
N GLY A 271 4.05 17.92 2.87
CA GLY A 271 5.43 18.30 3.05
C GLY A 271 6.44 17.31 2.48
N PRO A 272 7.73 17.52 2.77
CA PRO A 272 8.81 16.75 2.16
C PRO A 272 8.87 15.27 2.64
N ASN A 273 8.11 14.93 3.67
CA ASN A 273 8.08 13.57 4.24
C ASN A 273 6.89 12.74 3.74
N GLU A 274 6.02 13.28 2.88
CA GLU A 274 5.02 12.53 2.12
C GLU A 274 5.59 12.25 0.71
N ASN A 275 6.56 11.33 0.60
CA ASN A 275 7.27 11.09 -0.67
C ASN A 275 6.37 10.45 -1.74
N TYR A 276 5.24 9.87 -1.39
CA TYR A 276 4.12 9.58 -2.27
C TYR A 276 2.80 9.69 -1.51
N GLN A 277 1.74 10.05 -2.23
CA GLN A 277 0.40 10.21 -1.64
C GLN A 277 -0.31 8.86 -1.54
N THR A 278 -1.21 8.70 -0.58
CA THR A 278 -1.85 7.42 -0.28
C THR A 278 -3.38 7.54 -0.19
N PRO A 279 -4.09 7.73 -1.32
CA PRO A 279 -5.55 7.63 -1.31
C PRO A 279 -5.98 6.24 -0.84
N GLU A 280 -6.85 6.22 0.18
CA GLU A 280 -7.32 4.98 0.79
C GLU A 280 -8.66 4.55 0.20
N GLN A 281 -8.80 3.27 -0.14
CA GLN A 281 -10.01 2.66 -0.70
C GLN A 281 -10.61 3.45 -1.89
N SER A 282 -9.79 4.24 -2.56
CA SER A 282 -10.20 5.13 -3.63
C SER A 282 -9.11 5.28 -4.69
N ILE A 283 -9.52 5.67 -5.89
CA ILE A 283 -8.62 5.98 -7.01
C ILE A 283 -8.89 7.45 -7.39
N PRO A 284 -7.83 8.27 -7.61
CA PRO A 284 -7.99 9.61 -8.16
C PRO A 284 -8.84 9.62 -9.43
N LYS A 285 -9.68 10.66 -9.60
CA LYS A 285 -10.56 10.76 -10.78
C LYS A 285 -9.77 10.89 -12.07
N THR A 286 -8.64 11.59 -12.02
CA THR A 286 -7.75 11.84 -13.15
C THR A 286 -6.33 11.37 -12.84
N GLN A 287 -5.44 11.46 -13.81
CA GLN A 287 -4.01 11.21 -13.60
C GLN A 287 -3.40 12.22 -12.62
N LEU A 288 -2.48 11.76 -11.78
CA LEU A 288 -1.61 12.62 -10.97
C LEU A 288 -0.18 12.58 -11.52
N ALA A 289 0.46 13.74 -11.57
CA ALA A 289 1.85 13.86 -12.02
C ALA A 289 2.87 13.42 -10.96
N ASN A 290 2.49 13.49 -9.67
CA ASN A 290 3.32 13.07 -8.55
C ASN A 290 3.15 11.58 -8.22
N PRO A 291 4.11 10.94 -7.55
CA PRO A 291 3.97 9.56 -7.06
C PRO A 291 2.79 9.39 -6.11
N TRP A 292 2.03 8.31 -6.27
CA TRP A 292 0.93 7.96 -5.38
C TRP A 292 0.66 6.44 -5.37
N GLU A 293 0.07 5.99 -4.28
CA GLU A 293 -0.31 4.60 -4.04
C GLU A 293 -1.75 4.53 -3.58
N SER A 294 -2.59 3.80 -4.29
CA SER A 294 -3.89 3.44 -3.74
C SER A 294 -3.73 2.24 -2.81
N CYS A 295 -4.05 2.41 -1.53
CA CYS A 295 -4.12 1.28 -0.62
C CYS A 295 -5.58 0.79 -0.52
N MET A 296 -5.80 -0.48 -0.86
CA MET A 296 -7.13 -1.10 -0.93
C MET A 296 -7.12 -2.50 -0.35
N THR A 297 -8.19 -2.90 0.33
CA THR A 297 -8.33 -4.26 0.86
C THR A 297 -8.67 -5.27 -0.24
N LEU A 298 -8.12 -6.47 -0.15
CA LEU A 298 -8.59 -7.62 -0.94
C LEU A 298 -9.94 -8.12 -0.39
N GLY A 299 -10.04 -8.24 0.93
CA GLY A 299 -11.23 -8.63 1.66
C GLY A 299 -12.09 -7.44 2.09
N THR A 300 -12.89 -7.65 3.13
CA THR A 300 -13.79 -6.63 3.70
C THR A 300 -13.01 -5.57 4.48
N ASP A 301 -12.06 -5.98 5.32
CA ASP A 301 -11.30 -5.16 6.26
C ASP A 301 -9.79 -5.25 5.96
N TRP A 302 -8.99 -4.41 6.60
CA TRP A 302 -7.53 -4.42 6.46
C TRP A 302 -6.91 -5.65 7.11
N GLY A 303 -7.30 -5.94 8.35
CA GLY A 303 -6.99 -7.16 9.05
C GLY A 303 -7.91 -8.32 8.62
N TRP A 304 -7.56 -9.53 9.04
CA TRP A 304 -8.43 -10.69 8.83
C TRP A 304 -9.68 -10.60 9.72
N THR A 305 -10.85 -10.83 9.10
CA THR A 305 -12.14 -10.98 9.78
C THR A 305 -12.82 -12.27 9.32
N PRO A 306 -13.67 -12.91 10.14
CA PRO A 306 -14.36 -14.13 9.75
C PRO A 306 -15.24 -13.93 8.51
N ASN A 307 -15.19 -14.89 7.58
CA ASN A 307 -15.99 -14.89 6.34
C ASN A 307 -15.85 -13.61 5.49
N PRO A 308 -14.63 -13.18 5.17
CA PRO A 308 -14.41 -11.95 4.42
C PRO A 308 -15.01 -12.05 3.01
N ARG A 309 -15.55 -10.96 2.52
CA ARG A 309 -15.99 -10.83 1.13
C ARG A 309 -14.82 -10.36 0.28
N PHE A 310 -14.20 -11.28 -0.42
CA PHE A 310 -13.08 -10.97 -1.30
C PHE A 310 -13.54 -10.38 -2.64
N LYS A 311 -12.75 -9.43 -3.14
CA LYS A 311 -12.80 -8.99 -4.54
C LYS A 311 -12.32 -10.14 -5.43
N SER A 312 -12.88 -10.26 -6.63
CA SER A 312 -12.41 -11.23 -7.62
C SER A 312 -11.03 -10.85 -8.17
N ALA A 313 -10.28 -11.82 -8.70
CA ALA A 313 -9.03 -11.55 -9.40
C ALA A 313 -9.25 -10.57 -10.57
N ARG A 314 -10.36 -10.72 -11.33
CA ARG A 314 -10.75 -9.83 -12.41
C ARG A 314 -10.92 -8.39 -11.94
N LYS A 315 -11.62 -8.18 -10.81
CA LYS A 315 -11.81 -6.86 -10.21
C LYS A 315 -10.49 -6.22 -9.80
N VAL A 316 -9.59 -6.99 -9.16
CA VAL A 316 -8.27 -6.49 -8.74
C VAL A 316 -7.41 -6.13 -9.95
N ILE A 317 -7.40 -6.95 -11.01
CA ILE A 317 -6.64 -6.67 -12.24
C ILE A 317 -7.17 -5.40 -12.93
N GLY A 318 -8.50 -5.23 -13.04
CA GLY A 318 -9.11 -4.03 -13.58
C GLY A 318 -8.76 -2.77 -12.76
N THR A 319 -8.81 -2.88 -11.43
CA THR A 319 -8.39 -1.82 -10.52
C THR A 319 -6.90 -1.46 -10.70
N LEU A 320 -6.03 -2.47 -10.82
CA LEU A 320 -4.60 -2.25 -11.06
C LEU A 320 -4.35 -1.58 -12.42
N ALA A 321 -5.11 -1.95 -13.46
CA ALA A 321 -5.03 -1.31 -14.78
C ALA A 321 -5.39 0.18 -14.70
N GLU A 322 -6.49 0.53 -14.05
CA GLU A 322 -6.92 1.91 -13.82
C GLU A 322 -5.85 2.72 -13.04
N ILE A 323 -5.38 2.17 -11.92
CA ILE A 323 -4.38 2.83 -11.06
C ILE A 323 -3.10 3.12 -11.84
N THR A 324 -2.60 2.14 -12.59
CA THR A 324 -1.34 2.30 -13.33
C THR A 324 -1.49 3.26 -14.50
N ALA A 325 -2.63 3.26 -15.20
CA ALA A 325 -2.94 4.23 -16.25
C ALA A 325 -3.05 5.66 -15.72
N LYS A 326 -3.41 5.84 -14.46
CA LYS A 326 -3.45 7.13 -13.77
C LYS A 326 -2.14 7.50 -13.06
N GLY A 327 -1.09 6.67 -13.19
CA GLY A 327 0.27 6.95 -12.70
C GLY A 327 0.58 6.43 -11.31
N GLY A 328 -0.33 5.65 -10.70
CA GLY A 328 -0.18 5.12 -9.35
C GLY A 328 0.38 3.72 -9.25
N SER A 329 0.48 3.27 -8.00
CA SER A 329 0.75 1.89 -7.59
C SER A 329 -0.38 1.38 -6.70
N LEU A 330 -0.59 0.06 -6.65
CA LEU A 330 -1.57 -0.58 -5.78
C LEU A 330 -0.87 -1.31 -4.65
N ALA A 331 -1.16 -0.94 -3.40
CA ALA A 331 -0.88 -1.73 -2.20
C ALA A 331 -2.15 -2.51 -1.82
N LEU A 332 -2.18 -3.81 -2.09
CA LEU A 332 -3.34 -4.64 -1.80
C LEU A 332 -3.30 -5.15 -0.36
N GLY A 333 -4.30 -4.81 0.43
CA GLY A 333 -4.43 -5.22 1.83
C GLY A 333 -4.78 -6.70 1.95
N VAL A 334 -3.91 -7.48 2.59
CA VAL A 334 -4.14 -8.90 2.89
C VAL A 334 -3.71 -9.16 4.33
N GLY A 335 -4.68 -9.37 5.23
CA GLY A 335 -4.43 -9.70 6.63
C GLY A 335 -4.29 -11.20 6.86
N PRO A 336 -3.22 -11.66 7.52
CA PRO A 336 -3.11 -13.04 7.99
C PRO A 336 -4.16 -13.37 9.05
N THR A 337 -4.55 -14.64 9.12
CA THR A 337 -5.42 -15.19 10.18
C THR A 337 -4.73 -15.12 11.56
N PRO A 338 -5.47 -15.30 12.67
CA PRO A 338 -4.85 -15.34 14.01
C PRO A 338 -3.75 -16.40 14.15
N ASP A 339 -3.85 -17.50 13.40
CA ASP A 339 -2.86 -18.58 13.41
C ASP A 339 -1.60 -18.29 12.59
N GLY A 340 -1.59 -17.18 11.83
CA GLY A 340 -0.44 -16.78 11.02
C GLY A 340 -0.41 -17.35 9.60
N VAL A 341 -1.56 -17.69 9.02
CA VAL A 341 -1.68 -18.15 7.63
C VAL A 341 -2.42 -17.14 6.75
N ILE A 342 -2.14 -17.12 5.47
CA ILE A 342 -2.98 -16.40 4.49
C ILE A 342 -4.17 -17.29 4.16
N GLU A 343 -5.39 -16.73 4.26
CA GLU A 343 -6.61 -17.49 4.02
C GLU A 343 -6.63 -18.14 2.62
N GLU A 344 -7.02 -19.40 2.53
CA GLU A 344 -6.95 -20.19 1.30
C GLU A 344 -7.69 -19.52 0.12
N LYS A 345 -8.86 -18.94 0.37
CA LYS A 345 -9.61 -18.20 -0.66
C LYS A 345 -8.83 -17.00 -1.19
N ALA A 346 -8.11 -16.27 -0.32
CA ALA A 346 -7.24 -15.18 -0.74
C ALA A 346 -6.07 -15.72 -1.59
N VAL A 347 -5.47 -16.85 -1.18
CA VAL A 347 -4.37 -17.50 -1.95
C VAL A 347 -4.83 -17.90 -3.34
N VAL A 348 -6.05 -18.44 -3.51
CA VAL A 348 -6.60 -18.78 -4.83
C VAL A 348 -6.70 -17.54 -5.72
N ILE A 349 -7.29 -16.45 -5.21
CA ILE A 349 -7.44 -15.19 -5.96
C ILE A 349 -6.07 -14.60 -6.33
N LEU A 350 -5.12 -14.60 -5.39
CA LEU A 350 -3.76 -14.11 -5.61
C LEU A 350 -3.04 -14.92 -6.70
N LYS A 351 -3.21 -16.24 -6.74
CA LYS A 351 -2.68 -17.11 -7.81
C LYS A 351 -3.28 -16.77 -9.17
N GLU A 352 -4.58 -16.49 -9.24
CA GLU A 352 -5.25 -16.07 -10.49
C GLU A 352 -4.67 -14.74 -10.99
N ILE A 353 -4.48 -13.76 -10.10
CA ILE A 353 -3.84 -12.47 -10.43
C ILE A 353 -2.42 -12.72 -10.96
N GLY A 354 -1.63 -13.53 -10.27
CA GLY A 354 -0.28 -13.87 -10.69
C GLY A 354 -0.22 -14.59 -12.04
N ALA A 355 -1.16 -15.50 -12.30
CA ALA A 355 -1.26 -16.17 -13.59
C ALA A 355 -1.52 -15.20 -14.76
N TRP A 356 -2.34 -14.17 -14.53
CA TRP A 356 -2.54 -13.09 -15.50
C TRP A 356 -1.28 -12.22 -15.64
N LEU A 357 -0.67 -11.80 -14.54
CA LEU A 357 0.54 -10.95 -14.55
C LEU A 357 1.75 -11.63 -15.19
N ARG A 358 1.90 -12.94 -15.08
CA ARG A 358 2.97 -13.68 -15.79
C ARG A 358 2.88 -13.54 -17.32
N ARG A 359 1.67 -13.38 -17.86
CA ARG A 359 1.44 -13.20 -19.31
C ARG A 359 1.39 -11.72 -19.70
N CYS A 360 0.71 -10.92 -18.91
CA CYS A 360 0.33 -9.54 -19.23
C CYS A 360 1.12 -8.48 -18.44
N GLY A 361 2.00 -8.85 -17.53
CA GLY A 361 2.68 -7.94 -16.61
C GLY A 361 3.52 -6.85 -17.29
N LYS A 362 3.92 -7.03 -18.55
CA LYS A 362 4.56 -5.97 -19.34
C LYS A 362 3.67 -4.73 -19.48
N ALA A 363 2.35 -4.90 -19.45
CA ALA A 363 1.40 -3.79 -19.50
C ALA A 363 1.21 -3.08 -18.15
N ILE A 364 1.82 -3.60 -17.07
CA ILE A 364 1.72 -3.06 -15.71
C ILE A 364 3.09 -2.52 -15.26
N TYR A 365 4.10 -3.40 -15.15
CA TYR A 365 5.40 -3.04 -14.61
C TYR A 365 6.21 -2.19 -15.57
N ASN A 366 7.06 -1.30 -15.01
CA ASN A 366 7.91 -0.39 -15.80
C ASN A 366 7.12 0.47 -16.79
N THR A 367 5.89 0.85 -16.43
CA THR A 367 5.03 1.70 -17.26
C THR A 367 4.92 3.11 -16.69
N ARG A 368 4.55 4.03 -17.55
CA ARG A 368 4.30 5.45 -17.23
C ARG A 368 2.95 5.88 -17.80
N ILE A 369 2.51 7.05 -17.42
CA ILE A 369 1.28 7.66 -17.92
C ILE A 369 1.39 8.05 -19.40
N THR A 370 0.25 8.07 -20.09
CA THR A 370 0.11 8.59 -21.44
C THR A 370 -1.03 9.61 -21.48
N GLU A 371 -1.03 10.52 -22.43
CA GLU A 371 -2.01 11.61 -22.51
C GLU A 371 -3.45 11.08 -22.59
N HIS A 372 -3.70 10.14 -23.50
CA HIS A 372 -5.00 9.48 -23.65
C HIS A 372 -4.99 8.15 -22.88
N TYR A 373 -5.25 8.21 -21.58
CA TYR A 373 -5.07 7.09 -20.66
C TYR A 373 -6.30 6.21 -20.47
N ASN A 374 -7.47 6.61 -20.98
CA ASN A 374 -8.71 5.86 -20.82
C ASN A 374 -9.68 6.08 -21.98
N ASP A 375 -10.39 5.00 -22.38
CA ASP A 375 -11.57 5.03 -23.22
C ASP A 375 -12.54 3.92 -22.75
N GLY A 376 -13.58 4.32 -22.02
CA GLY A 376 -14.49 3.37 -21.36
C GLY A 376 -13.77 2.46 -20.38
N ASP A 377 -13.87 1.15 -20.59
CA ASP A 377 -13.20 0.12 -19.77
C ASP A 377 -11.78 -0.21 -20.26
N ILE A 378 -11.24 0.56 -21.21
CA ILE A 378 -9.88 0.37 -21.73
C ILE A 378 -8.95 1.41 -21.10
N TRP A 379 -7.91 0.91 -20.43
CA TRP A 379 -6.88 1.71 -19.76
C TRP A 379 -5.57 1.63 -20.52
N PHE A 380 -4.87 2.75 -20.67
CA PHE A 380 -3.65 2.83 -21.48
C PHE A 380 -2.45 3.22 -20.62
N ASN A 381 -1.37 2.46 -20.81
CA ASN A 381 -0.04 2.72 -20.25
C ASN A 381 0.99 2.80 -21.37
N ILE A 382 2.07 3.54 -21.16
CA ILE A 382 3.22 3.53 -22.04
C ILE A 382 4.43 2.92 -21.33
N SER A 383 5.29 2.19 -22.04
CA SER A 383 6.56 1.71 -21.50
C SER A 383 7.43 2.87 -21.03
N LYS A 384 8.30 2.64 -20.04
CA LYS A 384 9.17 3.68 -19.46
C LYS A 384 10.04 4.40 -20.51
N ASP A 385 10.42 3.72 -21.59
CA ASP A 385 11.16 4.27 -22.72
C ASP A 385 10.29 5.03 -23.74
N GLY A 386 8.97 5.05 -23.53
CA GLY A 386 8.01 5.76 -24.37
C GLY A 386 7.74 5.14 -25.74
N GLN A 387 8.20 3.89 -26.01
CA GLN A 387 8.12 3.32 -27.34
C GLN A 387 6.90 2.40 -27.55
N THR A 388 6.47 1.73 -26.51
CA THR A 388 5.40 0.73 -26.57
C THR A 388 4.20 1.15 -25.74
N LEU A 389 3.04 1.15 -26.36
CA LEU A 389 1.76 1.41 -25.68
C LEU A 389 1.08 0.08 -25.34
N TYR A 390 0.47 0.07 -24.18
CA TYR A 390 -0.36 -1.03 -23.71
C TYR A 390 -1.80 -0.55 -23.51
N ALA A 391 -2.76 -1.36 -23.96
CA ALA A 391 -4.17 -1.14 -23.71
C ALA A 391 -4.71 -2.33 -22.92
N ILE A 392 -5.35 -2.08 -21.78
CA ILE A 392 -5.89 -3.12 -20.91
C ILE A 392 -7.40 -2.94 -20.85
N TYR A 393 -8.15 -3.87 -21.44
CA TYR A 393 -9.60 -3.94 -21.25
C TYR A 393 -9.90 -4.57 -19.90
N ALA A 394 -10.42 -3.79 -18.98
CA ALA A 394 -10.79 -4.20 -17.63
C ALA A 394 -12.17 -4.87 -17.66
N LEU A 395 -12.22 -6.15 -18.05
CA LEU A 395 -13.46 -6.90 -18.15
C LEU A 395 -14.23 -6.90 -16.82
N PRO A 396 -15.44 -6.31 -16.74
CA PRO A 396 -16.21 -6.27 -15.50
C PRO A 396 -16.62 -7.65 -15.00
N ASP A 397 -16.84 -7.77 -13.68
CA ASP A 397 -17.35 -9.01 -13.10
C ASP A 397 -18.73 -9.37 -13.65
N GLY A 398 -18.92 -10.65 -13.97
CA GLY A 398 -20.16 -11.17 -14.51
C GLY A 398 -20.34 -10.96 -16.02
N GLU A 399 -19.46 -10.23 -16.70
CA GLU A 399 -19.50 -10.03 -18.12
C GLU A 399 -18.63 -11.04 -18.88
N SER A 400 -18.99 -11.30 -20.14
CA SER A 400 -18.20 -12.09 -21.08
C SER A 400 -17.41 -11.16 -22.02
N LEU A 401 -16.29 -11.66 -22.55
CA LEU A 401 -15.49 -10.91 -23.50
C LEU A 401 -16.29 -10.50 -24.75
N PRO A 402 -16.24 -9.21 -25.16
CA PRO A 402 -16.82 -8.78 -26.40
C PRO A 402 -16.05 -9.37 -27.59
N ALA A 403 -16.71 -9.49 -28.73
CA ALA A 403 -16.07 -9.97 -29.96
C ALA A 403 -15.02 -8.98 -30.52
N THR A 404 -15.14 -7.71 -30.13
CA THR A 404 -14.27 -6.61 -30.58
C THR A 404 -14.03 -5.64 -29.46
N LEU A 405 -12.81 -5.07 -29.41
CA LEU A 405 -12.49 -3.90 -28.59
C LEU A 405 -12.40 -2.69 -29.50
N THR A 406 -12.96 -1.56 -29.05
CA THR A 406 -12.97 -0.30 -29.81
C THR A 406 -12.55 0.85 -28.92
N TRP A 407 -11.73 1.77 -29.44
CA TRP A 407 -11.34 2.99 -28.76
C TRP A 407 -11.00 4.10 -29.74
N THR A 408 -10.89 5.31 -29.27
CA THR A 408 -10.40 6.48 -30.00
C THR A 408 -8.98 6.82 -29.62
N GLU A 409 -8.30 7.68 -30.36
CA GLU A 409 -6.91 8.08 -30.12
C GLU A 409 -5.96 6.86 -30.11
N ASN A 410 -4.80 6.93 -29.49
CA ASN A 410 -3.82 5.83 -29.34
C ASN A 410 -3.80 4.85 -30.53
N ILE A 411 -3.62 5.37 -31.75
CA ILE A 411 -3.74 4.62 -33.00
C ILE A 411 -2.53 3.68 -33.19
N PRO A 412 -2.73 2.34 -33.29
CA PRO A 412 -1.65 1.41 -33.49
C PRO A 412 -0.95 1.58 -34.84
N LYS A 413 0.39 1.52 -34.82
CA LYS A 413 1.22 1.37 -36.02
C LYS A 413 1.43 -0.13 -36.29
N GLY A 414 0.68 -0.67 -37.22
CA GLY A 414 0.82 -2.07 -37.62
C GLY A 414 -0.03 -3.05 -36.81
N GLN A 415 0.57 -4.17 -36.45
CA GLN A 415 -0.13 -5.24 -35.73
C GLN A 415 -0.19 -4.99 -34.22
N VAL A 416 -1.27 -5.45 -33.59
CA VAL A 416 -1.46 -5.45 -32.13
C VAL A 416 -1.20 -6.87 -31.63
N THR A 417 -0.43 -7.00 -30.56
CA THR A 417 -0.19 -8.28 -29.88
C THR A 417 -1.12 -8.40 -28.67
N ILE A 418 -1.87 -9.49 -28.59
CA ILE A 418 -2.67 -9.85 -27.41
C ILE A 418 -1.72 -10.56 -26.42
N LEU A 419 -1.40 -9.93 -25.30
CA LEU A 419 -0.44 -10.48 -24.32
C LEU A 419 -0.94 -11.78 -23.66
N ASN A 420 -2.25 -11.92 -23.49
CA ASN A 420 -2.87 -13.10 -22.86
C ASN A 420 -2.49 -14.42 -23.55
N ASN A 421 -2.25 -14.41 -24.87
CA ASN A 421 -1.92 -15.62 -25.63
C ASN A 421 -0.81 -15.44 -26.69
N GLY A 422 -0.21 -14.26 -26.77
CA GLY A 422 0.87 -13.93 -27.71
C GLY A 422 0.42 -13.75 -29.18
N LYS A 423 -0.86 -13.88 -29.51
CA LYS A 423 -1.36 -13.76 -30.88
C LYS A 423 -1.30 -12.32 -31.39
N LYS A 424 -0.89 -12.17 -32.65
CA LYS A 424 -0.91 -10.89 -33.36
C LYS A 424 -2.20 -10.77 -34.15
N VAL A 425 -2.86 -9.63 -34.03
CA VAL A 425 -4.11 -9.29 -34.72
C VAL A 425 -3.97 -7.96 -35.44
N LYS A 426 -4.79 -7.75 -36.47
CA LYS A 426 -4.82 -6.49 -37.18
C LYS A 426 -5.81 -5.55 -36.52
N ALA A 427 -5.39 -4.31 -36.26
CA ALA A 427 -6.30 -3.22 -35.95
C ALA A 427 -6.84 -2.60 -37.26
N THR A 428 -8.09 -2.25 -37.26
CA THR A 428 -8.70 -1.42 -38.31
C THR A 428 -9.00 -0.03 -37.76
N VAL A 429 -8.73 0.99 -38.56
CA VAL A 429 -9.00 2.38 -38.16
C VAL A 429 -9.95 2.98 -39.18
N LYS A 430 -11.08 3.47 -38.72
CA LYS A 430 -12.08 4.16 -39.54
C LYS A 430 -12.60 5.36 -38.74
N ASP A 431 -12.58 6.52 -39.38
CA ASP A 431 -13.09 7.79 -38.81
C ASP A 431 -12.53 8.07 -37.39
N GLY A 432 -11.21 7.80 -37.16
CA GLY A 432 -10.52 7.98 -35.89
C GLY A 432 -10.76 6.85 -34.86
N GLN A 433 -11.70 5.94 -35.11
CA GLN A 433 -11.97 4.80 -34.24
C GLN A 433 -11.09 3.60 -34.61
N VAL A 434 -10.40 3.09 -33.63
CA VAL A 434 -9.65 1.83 -33.69
C VAL A 434 -10.56 0.67 -33.31
N THR A 435 -10.50 -0.41 -34.09
CA THR A 435 -11.22 -1.66 -33.81
C THR A 435 -10.27 -2.85 -33.88
N VAL A 436 -10.22 -3.64 -32.81
CA VAL A 436 -9.47 -4.90 -32.71
C VAL A 436 -10.44 -6.05 -32.50
N LYS A 437 -10.47 -6.99 -33.47
CA LYS A 437 -11.26 -8.21 -33.34
C LYS A 437 -10.54 -9.23 -32.48
N LEU A 438 -11.18 -9.69 -31.42
CA LEU A 438 -10.65 -10.72 -30.54
C LEU A 438 -10.82 -12.11 -31.15
N PRO A 439 -9.79 -12.98 -31.09
CA PRO A 439 -9.94 -14.36 -31.56
C PRO A 439 -10.81 -15.18 -30.60
N LYS A 440 -11.54 -16.14 -31.14
CA LYS A 440 -12.32 -17.10 -30.36
C LYS A 440 -11.42 -17.92 -29.44
N GLY A 441 -11.94 -18.31 -28.27
CA GLY A 441 -11.25 -19.17 -27.31
C GLY A 441 -10.30 -18.46 -26.35
N LEU A 442 -10.37 -17.13 -26.23
CA LEU A 442 -9.83 -16.41 -25.09
C LEU A 442 -10.68 -16.71 -23.84
N ALA A 443 -10.03 -16.79 -22.69
CA ALA A 443 -10.73 -16.87 -21.41
C ALA A 443 -11.43 -15.53 -21.11
N ASP A 444 -12.52 -15.57 -20.34
CA ASP A 444 -13.20 -14.40 -19.82
C ASP A 444 -12.38 -13.76 -18.69
N GLU A 445 -11.35 -13.03 -19.07
CA GLU A 445 -10.40 -12.33 -18.18
C GLU A 445 -10.04 -10.96 -18.80
N PRO A 446 -9.46 -10.01 -18.04
CA PRO A 446 -8.96 -8.76 -18.61
C PRO A 446 -7.98 -9.00 -19.76
N ILE A 447 -8.12 -8.27 -20.86
CA ILE A 447 -7.30 -8.42 -22.05
C ILE A 447 -6.27 -7.30 -22.13
N ALA A 448 -5.00 -7.68 -22.22
CA ALA A 448 -3.90 -6.74 -22.44
C ALA A 448 -3.39 -6.80 -23.88
N LEU A 449 -3.34 -5.65 -24.50
CA LEU A 449 -2.85 -5.44 -25.87
C LEU A 449 -1.54 -4.64 -25.83
N MET A 450 -0.64 -4.93 -26.76
CA MET A 450 0.64 -4.26 -26.92
C MET A 450 0.83 -3.82 -28.38
N PHE A 451 1.22 -2.57 -28.58
CA PHE A 451 1.49 -2.00 -29.91
C PHE A 451 2.35 -0.74 -29.82
N ASN A 452 2.94 -0.34 -30.95
CA ASN A 452 3.58 0.96 -31.09
C ASN A 452 2.58 1.97 -31.65
N LEU A 453 2.75 3.26 -31.32
CA LEU A 453 1.94 4.35 -31.86
C LEU A 453 2.34 4.68 -33.31
N LYS A 454 1.35 5.17 -34.07
CA LYS A 454 1.53 5.61 -35.45
C LYS A 454 2.31 6.94 -35.53
#